data_899c95ce3aca5655dac91d1605690f6e
#
_entry.id   899c95ce3aca5655dac91d1605690f6e
#
_cell.length_a   1.000
_cell.length_b   1.000
_cell.length_c   1.000
_cell.angle_alpha   90.00
_cell.angle_beta   90.00
_cell.angle_gamma   90.00
#
_symmetry.space_group_name_H-M   'P 1'
#
loop_
_entity.id
_entity.type
_entity.pdbx_description
1 polymer ?
#
loop_
_entity_poly.entity_id
_entity_poly.type
_entity_poly.pdbx_seq_one_letter_code
_entity_poly.pdbx_strand_id
1 'polypeptide(L)'
;RTYNMKSPYPEEFNRQAIGLTASLHFAPTQKAANALLKEGKDPERIFITGNTGIDALHYTVRSDFYHPETEWAKGSRLIAVTAHRRENLGEPMRDMFRAIRKIVEEFTDVKVIYPVHLNPQVRKIADEEFGGCERIHLIEPMDVVEFHNLMKASYLIMTDSGGIQEEAPALGKPV
;
A
#
# COMPACT_ATOMS: atom_id res chain seq x y z
N ARG A 1 12.56 -11.35 4.56
CA ARG A 1 13.95 -11.82 4.22
C ARG A 1 13.88 -13.15 3.51
N THR A 2 14.42 -13.23 2.32
CA THR A 2 14.48 -14.47 1.55
C THR A 2 15.85 -15.13 1.63
N TYR A 3 16.89 -14.35 1.96
CA TYR A 3 18.31 -14.75 1.89
C TYR A 3 18.77 -15.17 0.48
N ASN A 4 17.93 -14.94 -0.51
CA ASN A 4 18.25 -15.14 -1.91
C ASN A 4 18.46 -13.79 -2.59
N MET A 5 19.72 -13.44 -2.87
CA MET A 5 20.10 -12.15 -3.45
C MET A 5 19.44 -11.85 -4.80
N LYS A 6 18.87 -12.87 -5.45
CA LYS A 6 18.17 -12.75 -6.73
C LYS A 6 16.64 -12.67 -6.59
N SER A 7 16.07 -12.81 -5.36
CA SER A 7 14.62 -12.84 -5.17
C SER A 7 14.19 -12.40 -3.76
N PRO A 8 13.40 -11.35 -3.63
CA PRO A 8 13.09 -10.35 -4.67
C PRO A 8 14.36 -9.55 -5.02
N TYR A 9 14.51 -9.21 -6.30
CA TYR A 9 15.61 -8.41 -6.77
C TYR A 9 15.12 -7.02 -7.22
N PRO A 10 15.79 -5.93 -6.83
CA PRO A 10 17.07 -5.85 -6.09
C PRO A 10 16.90 -5.75 -4.55
N GLU A 11 15.73 -5.91 -3.99
CA GLU A 11 15.42 -5.58 -2.58
C GLU A 11 16.25 -6.40 -1.59
N GLU A 12 16.34 -7.71 -1.77
CA GLU A 12 17.13 -8.56 -0.87
C GLU A 12 18.63 -8.32 -1.01
N PHE A 13 19.11 -8.06 -2.24
CA PHE A 13 20.50 -7.63 -2.46
C PHE A 13 20.79 -6.33 -1.73
N ASN A 14 19.96 -5.30 -1.91
CA ASN A 14 20.13 -4.00 -1.25
C ASN A 14 20.11 -4.14 0.28
N ARG A 15 19.21 -4.93 0.82
CA ARG A 15 19.11 -5.18 2.25
C ARG A 15 20.40 -5.78 2.82
N GLN A 16 20.97 -6.78 2.14
CA GLN A 16 22.21 -7.41 2.57
C GLN A 16 23.39 -6.45 2.44
N ALA A 17 23.51 -5.74 1.32
CA ALA A 17 24.59 -4.78 1.08
C ALA A 17 24.57 -3.64 2.12
N ILE A 18 23.40 -3.04 2.39
CA ILE A 18 23.23 -2.03 3.44
C ILE A 18 23.58 -2.62 4.81
N GLY A 19 23.16 -3.84 5.08
CA GLY A 19 23.47 -4.51 6.33
C GLY A 19 24.96 -4.73 6.58
N LEU A 20 25.80 -4.75 5.56
CA LEU A 20 27.27 -4.83 5.72
C LEU A 20 27.90 -3.49 6.13
N THR A 21 27.31 -2.38 5.72
CA THR A 21 27.89 -1.04 5.92
C THR A 21 27.24 -0.24 7.05
N ALA A 22 25.98 -0.59 7.42
CA ALA A 22 25.26 0.12 8.46
C ALA A 22 25.88 -0.08 9.84
N SER A 23 26.07 1.03 10.57
CA SER A 23 26.55 1.04 11.94
C SER A 23 25.47 0.78 12.98
N LEU A 24 24.21 1.13 12.67
CA LEU A 24 23.03 0.94 13.53
C LEU A 24 21.92 0.27 12.74
N HIS A 25 21.14 -0.54 13.42
CA HIS A 25 20.01 -1.27 12.83
C HIS A 25 18.73 -0.98 13.60
N PHE A 26 17.76 -0.41 12.91
CA PHE A 26 16.42 -0.13 13.46
C PHE A 26 15.44 -1.19 12.95
N ALA A 27 15.00 -2.05 13.86
CA ALA A 27 14.14 -3.19 13.53
C ALA A 27 12.67 -2.86 13.87
N PRO A 28 11.72 -3.09 12.96
CA PRO A 28 10.32 -2.82 13.25
C PRO A 28 9.71 -3.77 14.28
N THR A 29 10.27 -4.98 14.44
CA THR A 29 9.73 -6.00 15.34
C THR A 29 10.85 -6.84 15.96
N GLN A 30 10.53 -7.54 17.05
CA GLN A 30 11.45 -8.52 17.66
C GLN A 30 11.89 -9.60 16.65
N LYS A 31 10.97 -10.03 15.76
CA LYS A 31 11.30 -11.00 14.70
C LYS A 31 12.37 -10.45 13.75
N ALA A 32 12.29 -9.17 13.40
CA ALA A 32 13.28 -8.50 12.55
C ALA A 32 14.63 -8.35 13.28
N ALA A 33 14.61 -7.98 14.56
CA ALA A 33 15.82 -7.91 15.40
C ALA A 33 16.49 -9.29 15.52
N ASN A 34 15.74 -10.34 15.79
CA ASN A 34 16.26 -11.70 15.88
C ASN A 34 16.90 -12.17 14.55
N ALA A 35 16.38 -11.71 13.41
CA ALA A 35 16.96 -12.01 12.11
C ALA A 35 18.32 -11.31 11.93
N LEU A 36 18.46 -10.06 12.42
CA LEU A 36 19.76 -9.35 12.43
C LEU A 36 20.79 -10.04 13.32
N LEU A 37 20.37 -10.52 14.51
CA LEU A 37 21.24 -11.31 15.39
C LEU A 37 21.74 -12.60 14.70
N LYS A 38 20.86 -13.31 13.99
CA LYS A 38 21.24 -14.50 13.21
C LYS A 38 22.21 -14.19 12.06
N GLU A 39 22.18 -12.97 11.54
CA GLU A 39 23.13 -12.48 10.55
C GLU A 39 24.45 -12.02 11.17
N GLY A 40 24.66 -12.20 12.47
CA GLY A 40 25.88 -11.84 13.18
C GLY A 40 26.04 -10.34 13.47
N LYS A 41 24.93 -9.58 13.45
CA LYS A 41 24.98 -8.16 13.82
C LYS A 41 25.12 -8.00 15.34
N ASP A 42 25.87 -6.98 15.75
CA ASP A 42 26.13 -6.64 17.13
C ASP A 42 24.79 -6.31 17.86
N PRO A 43 24.45 -7.02 18.94
CA PRO A 43 23.23 -6.75 19.71
C PRO A 43 23.11 -5.31 20.21
N GLU A 44 24.22 -4.68 20.58
CA GLU A 44 24.25 -3.31 21.09
C GLU A 44 23.92 -2.26 20.01
N ARG A 45 23.91 -2.69 18.74
CA ARG A 45 23.61 -1.84 17.58
C ARG A 45 22.25 -2.11 16.96
N ILE A 46 21.43 -2.94 17.60
CA ILE A 46 20.07 -3.28 17.12
C ILE A 46 19.04 -2.68 18.06
N PHE A 47 18.18 -1.82 17.51
CA PHE A 47 17.11 -1.15 18.24
C PHE A 47 15.75 -1.54 17.66
N ILE A 48 14.79 -1.88 18.52
CA ILE A 48 13.41 -2.15 18.10
C ILE A 48 12.66 -0.82 18.20
N THR A 49 12.29 -0.26 17.06
CA THR A 49 11.69 1.07 16.94
C THR A 49 10.25 1.08 16.46
N GLY A 50 9.72 -0.07 16.08
CA GLY A 50 8.46 -0.11 15.33
C GLY A 50 8.66 0.27 13.84
N ASN A 51 7.55 0.44 13.13
CA ASN A 51 7.56 0.86 11.73
C ASN A 51 7.40 2.38 11.65
N THR A 52 8.44 3.07 11.22
CA THR A 52 8.46 4.55 11.09
C THR A 52 7.48 5.07 10.02
N GLY A 53 7.05 4.22 9.08
CA GLY A 53 5.96 4.56 8.16
C GLY A 53 4.63 4.81 8.88
N ILE A 54 4.37 4.07 9.98
CA ILE A 54 3.19 4.30 10.82
C ILE A 54 3.29 5.65 11.57
N ASP A 55 4.49 6.00 12.06
CA ASP A 55 4.70 7.29 12.73
C ASP A 55 4.42 8.48 11.79
N ALA A 56 4.70 8.33 10.50
CA ALA A 56 4.43 9.36 9.50
C ALA A 56 2.94 9.72 9.41
N LEU A 57 2.03 8.78 9.70
CA LEU A 57 0.58 9.04 9.68
C LEU A 57 0.17 10.15 10.65
N HIS A 58 0.87 10.32 11.78
CA HIS A 58 0.60 11.39 12.74
C HIS A 58 0.82 12.79 12.15
N TYR A 59 1.65 12.91 11.13
CA TYR A 59 1.99 14.19 10.48
C TYR A 59 1.23 14.41 9.17
N THR A 60 0.84 13.34 8.51
CA THR A 60 0.22 13.40 7.17
C THR A 60 -1.29 13.37 7.22
N VAL A 61 -1.89 12.68 8.19
CA VAL A 61 -3.34 12.62 8.34
C VAL A 61 -3.86 13.86 9.05
N ARG A 62 -4.79 14.57 8.42
CA ARG A 62 -5.33 15.84 8.89
C ARG A 62 -6.86 15.77 9.00
N SER A 63 -7.43 16.38 10.03
CA SER A 63 -8.87 16.46 10.22
C SER A 63 -9.56 17.46 9.27
N ASP A 64 -8.82 18.44 8.77
CA ASP A 64 -9.25 19.49 7.85
C ASP A 64 -8.87 19.22 6.40
N PHE A 65 -8.43 18.01 6.10
CA PHE A 65 -8.02 17.66 4.74
C PHE A 65 -9.23 17.61 3.79
N TYR A 66 -9.10 18.31 2.68
CA TYR A 66 -10.08 18.34 1.61
C TYR A 66 -9.47 17.79 0.31
N HIS A 67 -10.22 16.92 -0.35
CA HIS A 67 -9.88 16.46 -1.70
C HIS A 67 -11.19 16.22 -2.49
N PRO A 68 -11.29 16.67 -3.75
CA PRO A 68 -12.51 16.52 -4.55
C PRO A 68 -13.03 15.07 -4.62
N GLU A 69 -12.13 14.11 -4.74
CA GLU A 69 -12.49 12.69 -4.82
C GLU A 69 -13.09 12.16 -3.51
N THR A 70 -12.59 12.59 -2.36
CA THR A 70 -13.17 12.20 -1.07
C THR A 70 -14.55 12.83 -0.86
N GLU A 71 -14.75 14.06 -1.32
CA GLU A 71 -16.08 14.70 -1.32
C GLU A 71 -17.05 13.99 -2.26
N TRP A 72 -16.61 13.61 -3.46
CA TRP A 72 -17.43 12.81 -4.38
C TRP A 72 -17.90 11.50 -3.75
N ALA A 73 -17.06 10.85 -2.95
CA ALA A 73 -17.37 9.60 -2.28
C ALA A 73 -18.20 9.74 -1.00
N LYS A 74 -18.46 10.97 -0.55
CA LYS A 74 -19.14 11.23 0.72
C LYS A 74 -20.52 10.57 0.79
N GLY A 75 -20.80 9.95 1.94
CA GLY A 75 -22.06 9.21 2.16
C GLY A 75 -22.07 7.80 1.57
N SER A 76 -20.99 7.36 0.93
CA SER A 76 -20.84 5.99 0.42
C SER A 76 -19.83 5.20 1.25
N ARG A 77 -19.83 3.87 1.11
CA ARG A 77 -18.71 3.02 1.56
C ARG A 77 -17.58 3.11 0.55
N LEU A 78 -16.62 3.98 0.84
CA LEU A 78 -15.47 4.19 -0.04
C LEU A 78 -14.47 3.05 0.08
N ILE A 79 -14.06 2.47 -1.05
CA ILE A 79 -12.92 1.55 -1.16
C ILE A 79 -11.76 2.30 -1.82
N ALA A 80 -10.65 2.43 -1.11
CA ALA A 80 -9.39 2.86 -1.73
C ALA A 80 -8.66 1.63 -2.30
N VAL A 81 -8.24 1.72 -3.56
CA VAL A 81 -7.51 0.65 -4.24
C VAL A 81 -6.09 1.09 -4.55
N THR A 82 -5.13 0.22 -4.31
CA THR A 82 -3.77 0.35 -4.84
C THR A 82 -3.24 -1.01 -5.26
N ALA A 83 -2.90 -1.15 -6.54
CA ALA A 83 -2.37 -2.37 -7.12
C ALA A 83 -1.35 -2.02 -8.20
N HIS A 84 -0.11 -2.49 -8.04
CA HIS A 84 0.98 -2.14 -8.94
C HIS A 84 2.12 -3.17 -8.97
N ARG A 85 2.01 -4.27 -8.22
CA ARG A 85 3.08 -5.27 -8.15
C ARG A 85 3.26 -5.97 -9.48
N ARG A 86 4.54 -6.14 -9.87
CA ARG A 86 4.91 -6.74 -11.16
C ARG A 86 4.45 -8.20 -11.29
N GLU A 87 4.47 -8.93 -10.17
CA GLU A 87 4.02 -10.32 -10.11
C GLU A 87 2.52 -10.48 -10.37
N ASN A 88 1.74 -9.41 -10.21
CA ASN A 88 0.30 -9.41 -10.43
C ASN A 88 -0.11 -8.94 -11.84
N LEU A 89 0.84 -8.48 -12.67
CA LEU A 89 0.51 -8.00 -14.01
C LEU A 89 -0.11 -9.11 -14.88
N GLY A 90 -1.05 -8.72 -15.75
CA GLY A 90 -1.77 -9.63 -16.64
C GLY A 90 -3.07 -10.15 -16.02
N GLU A 91 -3.37 -11.44 -16.19
CA GLU A 91 -4.63 -12.04 -15.71
C GLU A 91 -4.85 -11.94 -14.20
N PRO A 92 -3.86 -12.12 -13.31
CA PRO A 92 -4.09 -11.96 -11.89
C PRO A 92 -4.63 -10.55 -11.52
N MET A 93 -4.11 -9.50 -12.15
CA MET A 93 -4.59 -8.13 -11.94
C MET A 93 -5.99 -7.92 -12.51
N ARG A 94 -6.29 -8.51 -13.68
CA ARG A 94 -7.65 -8.50 -14.26
C ARG A 94 -8.65 -9.15 -13.33
N ASP A 95 -8.31 -10.30 -12.77
CA ASP A 95 -9.20 -11.02 -11.86
C ASP A 95 -9.48 -10.22 -10.59
N MET A 96 -8.46 -9.55 -10.04
CA MET A 96 -8.65 -8.61 -8.92
C MET A 96 -9.62 -7.47 -9.30
N PHE A 97 -9.43 -6.85 -10.45
CA PHE A 97 -10.27 -5.73 -10.88
C PHE A 97 -11.69 -6.15 -11.21
N ARG A 98 -11.89 -7.31 -11.82
CA ARG A 98 -13.22 -7.91 -12.02
C ARG A 98 -13.93 -8.19 -10.69
N ALA A 99 -13.20 -8.67 -9.69
CA ALA A 99 -13.77 -8.88 -8.36
C ALA A 99 -14.21 -7.55 -7.71
N ILE A 100 -13.39 -6.49 -7.81
CA ILE A 100 -13.73 -5.15 -7.32
C ILE A 100 -14.96 -4.61 -8.07
N ARG A 101 -15.01 -4.75 -9.40
CA ARG A 101 -16.16 -4.35 -10.20
C ARG A 101 -17.44 -5.04 -9.76
N LYS A 102 -17.39 -6.34 -9.54
CA LYS A 102 -18.54 -7.11 -9.02
C LYS A 102 -19.04 -6.56 -7.68
N ILE A 103 -18.14 -6.21 -6.76
CA ILE A 103 -18.52 -5.60 -5.47
C ILE A 103 -19.27 -4.30 -5.71
N VAL A 104 -18.78 -3.44 -6.60
CA VAL A 104 -19.44 -2.17 -6.92
C VAL A 104 -20.81 -2.38 -7.60
N GLU A 105 -20.95 -3.40 -8.44
CA GLU A 105 -22.21 -3.73 -9.09
C GLU A 105 -23.23 -4.29 -8.09
N GLU A 106 -22.81 -5.14 -7.16
CA GLU A 106 -23.66 -5.75 -6.15
C GLU A 106 -24.10 -4.76 -5.05
N PHE A 107 -23.21 -3.86 -4.62
CA PHE A 107 -23.47 -2.91 -3.54
C PHE A 107 -23.58 -1.49 -4.09
N THR A 108 -24.78 -0.97 -4.16
CA THR A 108 -25.07 0.34 -4.77
C THR A 108 -24.53 1.54 -4.00
N ASP A 109 -24.22 1.36 -2.71
CA ASP A 109 -23.64 2.36 -1.82
C ASP A 109 -22.10 2.32 -1.79
N VAL A 110 -21.48 1.44 -2.58
CA VAL A 110 -20.01 1.34 -2.69
C VAL A 110 -19.49 2.23 -3.81
N LYS A 111 -18.46 2.99 -3.52
CA LYS A 111 -17.65 3.74 -4.48
C LYS A 111 -16.18 3.36 -4.34
N VAL A 112 -15.45 3.45 -5.44
CA VAL A 112 -14.02 3.12 -5.50
C VAL A 112 -13.23 4.32 -5.99
N ILE A 113 -12.12 4.61 -5.33
CA ILE A 113 -11.08 5.53 -5.84
C ILE A 113 -9.80 4.73 -5.99
N TYR A 114 -9.26 4.74 -7.20
CA TYR A 114 -8.01 4.09 -7.52
C TYR A 114 -7.01 5.07 -8.12
N PRO A 115 -6.04 5.57 -7.34
CA PRO A 115 -4.88 6.29 -7.86
C PRO A 115 -4.01 5.32 -8.68
N VAL A 116 -4.13 5.41 -10.02
CA VAL A 116 -3.56 4.41 -10.92
C VAL A 116 -2.07 4.62 -11.11
N HIS A 117 -1.28 3.58 -10.89
CA HIS A 117 0.16 3.62 -11.09
C HIS A 117 0.52 4.01 -12.55
N LEU A 118 1.61 4.77 -12.74
CA LEU A 118 2.04 5.30 -14.05
C LEU A 118 2.44 4.23 -15.08
N ASN A 119 2.60 2.97 -14.66
CA ASN A 119 2.91 1.88 -15.59
C ASN A 119 1.78 1.72 -16.63
N PRO A 120 2.09 1.86 -17.94
CA PRO A 120 1.09 1.78 -18.99
C PRO A 120 0.28 0.47 -19.01
N GLN A 121 0.89 -0.64 -18.59
CA GLN A 121 0.20 -1.93 -18.52
C GLN A 121 -0.86 -1.94 -17.41
N VAL A 122 -0.57 -1.33 -16.25
CA VAL A 122 -1.55 -1.19 -15.16
C VAL A 122 -2.71 -0.30 -15.59
N ARG A 123 -2.39 0.87 -16.18
CA ARG A 123 -3.42 1.80 -16.69
C ARG A 123 -4.33 1.13 -17.70
N LYS A 124 -3.74 0.45 -18.69
CA LYS A 124 -4.52 -0.26 -19.71
C LYS A 124 -5.49 -1.28 -19.08
N ILE A 125 -5.02 -2.10 -18.15
CA ILE A 125 -5.87 -3.10 -17.48
C ILE A 125 -6.97 -2.42 -16.65
N ALA A 126 -6.63 -1.34 -15.94
CA ALA A 126 -7.61 -0.59 -15.16
C ALA A 126 -8.70 0.04 -16.05
N ASP A 127 -8.33 0.65 -17.17
CA ASP A 127 -9.26 1.24 -18.13
C ASP A 127 -10.17 0.17 -18.75
N GLU A 128 -9.63 -1.00 -19.10
CA GLU A 128 -10.39 -2.10 -19.70
C GLU A 128 -11.40 -2.71 -18.71
N GLU A 129 -11.02 -2.92 -17.46
CA GLU A 129 -11.88 -3.62 -16.47
C GLU A 129 -12.82 -2.66 -15.72
N PHE A 130 -12.45 -1.39 -15.54
CA PHE A 130 -13.23 -0.41 -14.79
C PHE A 130 -13.94 0.62 -15.67
N GLY A 131 -13.56 0.73 -16.94
CA GLY A 131 -14.14 1.70 -17.86
C GLY A 131 -15.68 1.65 -17.90
N GLY A 132 -16.29 2.85 -17.95
CA GLY A 132 -17.74 3.01 -18.00
C GLY A 132 -18.48 2.76 -16.67
N CYS A 133 -17.80 2.56 -15.57
CA CYS A 133 -18.42 2.46 -14.24
C CYS A 133 -18.32 3.80 -13.50
N GLU A 134 -19.40 4.56 -13.42
CA GLU A 134 -19.45 5.89 -12.78
C GLU A 134 -19.12 5.88 -11.28
N ARG A 135 -19.17 4.71 -10.65
CA ARG A 135 -18.85 4.56 -9.23
C ARG A 135 -17.40 4.10 -8.96
N ILE A 136 -16.58 4.03 -10.00
CA ILE A 136 -15.13 3.76 -9.91
C ILE A 136 -14.39 4.91 -10.56
N HIS A 137 -13.67 5.69 -9.76
CA HIS A 137 -12.81 6.76 -10.24
C HIS A 137 -11.36 6.27 -10.37
N LEU A 138 -10.87 6.29 -11.59
CA LEU A 138 -9.45 6.13 -11.91
C LEU A 138 -8.84 7.52 -11.95
N ILE A 139 -7.90 7.76 -11.06
CA ILE A 139 -7.28 9.08 -10.90
C ILE A 139 -5.76 9.02 -11.05
N GLU A 140 -5.13 10.17 -11.21
CA GLU A 140 -3.68 10.26 -11.20
C GLU A 140 -3.10 9.85 -9.82
N PRO A 141 -1.84 9.36 -9.79
CA PRO A 141 -1.19 9.04 -8.53
C PRO A 141 -1.24 10.21 -7.55
N MET A 142 -1.56 9.90 -6.31
CA MET A 142 -1.57 10.85 -5.20
C MET A 142 -0.20 10.93 -4.53
N ASP A 143 0.12 12.07 -3.93
CA ASP A 143 1.24 12.16 -3.01
C ASP A 143 0.94 11.41 -1.69
N VAL A 144 1.93 11.32 -0.81
CA VAL A 144 1.81 10.58 0.45
C VAL A 144 0.77 11.18 1.38
N VAL A 145 0.63 12.50 1.42
CA VAL A 145 -0.34 13.19 2.29
C VAL A 145 -1.76 12.95 1.78
N GLU A 146 -1.97 13.12 0.47
CA GLU A 146 -3.25 12.86 -0.17
C GLU A 146 -3.69 11.41 0.01
N PHE A 147 -2.78 10.46 -0.23
CA PHE A 147 -3.10 9.04 -0.13
C PHE A 147 -3.40 8.59 1.30
N HIS A 148 -2.66 9.07 2.31
CA HIS A 148 -2.94 8.76 3.71
C HIS A 148 -4.31 9.30 4.16
N ASN A 149 -4.72 10.48 3.68
CA ASN A 149 -6.04 11.03 3.98
C ASN A 149 -7.14 10.30 3.19
N LEU A 150 -6.89 9.84 1.96
CA LEU A 150 -7.79 8.95 1.24
C LEU A 150 -8.01 7.64 2.01
N MET A 151 -6.93 7.00 2.50
CA MET A 151 -7.04 5.80 3.35
C MET A 151 -7.84 6.09 4.62
N LYS A 152 -7.62 7.23 5.28
CA LYS A 152 -8.37 7.64 6.47
C LYS A 152 -9.85 7.83 6.19
N ALA A 153 -10.23 8.36 5.03
CA ALA A 153 -11.61 8.54 4.60
C ALA A 153 -12.28 7.22 4.18
N SER A 154 -11.51 6.19 3.85
CA SER A 154 -12.02 4.94 3.29
C SER A 154 -12.72 4.08 4.33
N TYR A 155 -13.69 3.29 3.87
CA TYR A 155 -14.34 2.21 4.61
C TYR A 155 -13.47 0.95 4.61
N LEU A 156 -12.85 0.63 3.48
CA LEU A 156 -12.01 -0.54 3.23
C LEU A 156 -10.85 -0.15 2.31
N ILE A 157 -9.70 -0.78 2.47
CA ILE A 157 -8.55 -0.62 1.58
C ILE A 157 -8.25 -1.96 0.91
N MET A 158 -8.09 -1.95 -0.41
CA MET A 158 -7.67 -3.11 -1.20
C MET A 158 -6.30 -2.85 -1.79
N THR A 159 -5.32 -3.66 -1.41
CA THR A 159 -3.92 -3.39 -1.78
C THR A 159 -3.10 -4.64 -2.01
N ASP A 160 -2.13 -4.55 -2.90
CA ASP A 160 -1.03 -5.52 -3.03
C ASP A 160 0.27 -5.02 -2.37
N SER A 161 0.25 -3.85 -1.71
CA SER A 161 1.41 -3.25 -1.04
C SER A 161 1.55 -3.74 0.40
N GLY A 162 2.74 -4.28 0.75
CA GLY A 162 3.04 -4.68 2.12
C GLY A 162 3.07 -3.52 3.12
N GLY A 163 3.50 -2.32 2.71
CA GLY A 163 3.49 -1.13 3.57
C GLY A 163 2.08 -0.71 3.95
N ILE A 164 1.18 -0.66 2.98
CA ILE A 164 -0.23 -0.30 3.19
C ILE A 164 -0.94 -1.29 4.13
N GLN A 165 -0.57 -2.57 4.09
CA GLN A 165 -1.09 -3.58 5.03
C GLN A 165 -0.70 -3.32 6.49
N GLU A 166 0.34 -2.54 6.74
CA GLU A 166 0.74 -2.10 8.08
C GLU A 166 0.12 -0.73 8.45
N GLU A 167 0.02 0.18 7.49
CA GLU A 167 -0.49 1.54 7.68
C GLU A 167 -2.02 1.57 7.85
N ALA A 168 -2.76 0.79 7.07
CA ALA A 168 -4.23 0.78 7.11
C ALA A 168 -4.79 0.37 8.49
N PRO A 169 -4.31 -0.71 9.15
CA PRO A 169 -4.72 -1.04 10.51
C PRO A 169 -4.38 0.04 11.53
N ALA A 170 -3.26 0.75 11.36
CA ALA A 170 -2.90 1.86 12.24
C ALA A 170 -3.89 3.04 12.14
N LEU A 171 -4.56 3.19 10.99
CA LEU A 171 -5.67 4.13 10.79
C LEU A 171 -7.03 3.57 11.25
N GLY A 172 -7.09 2.32 11.75
CA GLY A 172 -8.32 1.62 12.10
C GLY A 172 -9.13 1.18 10.88
N LYS A 173 -8.48 0.94 9.73
CA LYS A 173 -9.14 0.55 8.48
C LYS A 173 -8.91 -0.93 8.18
N PRO A 174 -9.97 -1.66 7.77
CA PRO A 174 -9.82 -3.00 7.21
C PRO A 174 -8.98 -2.96 5.92
N VAL A 175 -8.17 -4.00 5.70
CA VAL A 175 -7.30 -4.14 4.54
C VAL A 175 -7.24 -5.60 4.09
#